data_d0d556d8a730e42433526493bc4581b5
#
_entry.id   d0d556d8a730e42433526493bc4581b5
#
_cell.length_a   1.000
_cell.length_b   1.000
_cell.length_c   1.000
_cell.angle_alpha   90.00
_cell.angle_beta   90.00
_cell.angle_gamma   90.00
#
_symmetry.space_group_name_H-M   'P 1'
#
loop_
_entity.id
_entity.type
_entity.pdbx_description
1 polymer ?
#
loop_
_entity_poly.entity_id
_entity_poly.type
_entity_poly.pdbx_seq_one_letter_code
_entity_poly.pdbx_strand_id
1 'polypeptide(L)'
;MRLHLLEHDPNDMSHTNMTMWAERKGYQITHTYVCRNEALPAVDDFDWLMIMGGSPHVWEEERHPWMAAEKAFIAAAIESGKPMLGICFGAQLLAEALGGRVFPSDQEEIGWYDVTLTPEGRRSFLFEDIPECFLTFHWHSDHFSLPSGCIRLAKSDPTANQAFVCEGHPFVGVQFHPEYTREMVTYFAHEEGHGWKQSRFVAGPESVLVKTDTISDTYWLMASLLDNMERKFIQNA
;
A
#
# COMPACT_ATOMS: atom_id res chain seq x y z
N MET A 1 -12.18 -8.71 14.84
CA MET A 1 -11.17 -7.66 14.61
C MET A 1 -11.82 -6.52 13.83
N ARG A 2 -11.43 -5.28 14.10
CA ARG A 2 -11.93 -4.06 13.45
C ARG A 2 -10.80 -3.47 12.62
N LEU A 3 -10.97 -3.46 11.31
CA LEU A 3 -10.05 -2.80 10.37
C LEU A 3 -10.59 -1.41 10.05
N HIS A 4 -9.71 -0.43 10.04
CA HIS A 4 -10.04 0.93 9.60
C HIS A 4 -9.18 1.31 8.41
N LEU A 5 -9.81 1.77 7.32
CA LEU A 5 -9.16 2.16 6.08
C LEU A 5 -9.20 3.69 5.95
N LEU A 6 -8.04 4.32 5.74
CA LEU A 6 -7.93 5.71 5.30
C LEU A 6 -7.89 5.73 3.77
N GLU A 7 -8.91 6.34 3.17
CA GLU A 7 -9.13 6.34 1.72
C GLU A 7 -8.84 7.73 1.13
N HIS A 8 -8.09 7.76 0.05
CA HIS A 8 -7.63 9.01 -0.60
C HIS A 8 -8.26 9.26 -1.95
N ASP A 9 -8.95 8.27 -2.53
CA ASP A 9 -9.67 8.42 -3.78
C ASP A 9 -11.10 8.91 -3.52
N PRO A 10 -11.60 9.94 -4.26
CA PRO A 10 -12.98 10.38 -4.16
C PRO A 10 -13.98 9.37 -4.75
N ASN A 11 -13.54 8.45 -5.60
CA ASN A 11 -14.37 7.38 -6.10
C ASN A 11 -14.45 6.25 -5.05
N ASP A 12 -15.59 5.59 -5.00
CA ASP A 12 -15.76 4.43 -4.11
C ASP A 12 -15.03 3.22 -4.69
N MET A 13 -13.79 3.03 -4.28
CA MET A 13 -12.95 1.88 -4.62
C MET A 13 -12.86 0.88 -3.46
N SER A 14 -13.89 0.79 -2.66
CA SER A 14 -13.92 -0.02 -1.42
C SER A 14 -13.84 -1.53 -1.65
N HIS A 15 -14.14 -2.03 -2.88
CA HIS A 15 -14.06 -3.45 -3.20
C HIS A 15 -12.67 -3.85 -3.69
N THR A 16 -11.76 -4.10 -2.77
CA THR A 16 -10.36 -4.47 -3.01
C THR A 16 -10.08 -5.92 -2.58
N ASN A 17 -8.93 -6.47 -2.99
CA ASN A 17 -8.47 -7.76 -2.47
C ASN A 17 -8.34 -7.76 -0.94
N MET A 18 -8.04 -6.61 -0.33
CA MET A 18 -7.97 -6.45 1.13
C MET A 18 -9.34 -6.57 1.78
N THR A 19 -10.34 -5.83 1.28
CA THR A 19 -11.70 -5.90 1.84
C THR A 19 -12.33 -7.26 1.65
N MET A 20 -12.10 -7.91 0.49
CA MET A 20 -12.50 -9.30 0.24
C MET A 20 -11.89 -10.27 1.25
N TRP A 21 -10.61 -10.09 1.61
CA TRP A 21 -9.95 -10.89 2.65
C TRP A 21 -10.60 -10.67 4.01
N ALA A 22 -10.83 -9.42 4.41
CA ALA A 22 -11.42 -9.08 5.69
C ALA A 22 -12.87 -9.61 5.82
N GLU A 23 -13.67 -9.52 4.76
CA GLU A 23 -15.02 -10.09 4.69
C GLU A 23 -15.02 -11.61 4.88
N ARG A 24 -14.09 -12.33 4.21
CA ARG A 24 -13.93 -13.78 4.35
C ARG A 24 -13.56 -14.20 5.77
N LYS A 25 -12.84 -13.34 6.50
CA LYS A 25 -12.49 -13.53 7.92
C LYS A 25 -13.62 -13.12 8.87
N GLY A 26 -14.68 -12.48 8.40
CA GLY A 26 -15.76 -11.93 9.22
C GLY A 26 -15.32 -10.73 10.07
N TYR A 27 -14.36 -9.95 9.59
CA TYR A 27 -13.89 -8.74 10.27
C TYR A 27 -14.78 -7.55 9.97
N GLN A 28 -14.88 -6.64 10.93
CA GLN A 28 -15.56 -5.36 10.72
C GLN A 28 -14.63 -4.42 9.95
N ILE A 29 -15.15 -3.79 8.91
CA ILE A 29 -14.42 -2.81 8.11
C ILE A 29 -15.11 -1.47 8.28
N THR A 30 -14.33 -0.43 8.55
CA THR A 30 -14.77 0.97 8.57
C THR A 30 -13.84 1.79 7.69
N HIS A 31 -14.35 2.86 7.10
CA HIS A 31 -13.62 3.73 6.18
C HIS A 31 -13.70 5.18 6.66
N THR A 32 -12.65 5.95 6.38
CA THR A 32 -12.67 7.41 6.40
C THR A 32 -12.11 7.91 5.07
N TYR A 33 -12.94 8.58 4.30
CA TYR A 33 -12.52 9.25 3.07
C TYR A 33 -11.94 10.63 3.42
N VAL A 34 -10.63 10.65 3.70
CA VAL A 34 -9.95 11.89 4.14
C VAL A 34 -10.05 12.98 3.09
N CYS A 35 -10.02 12.63 1.80
CA CYS A 35 -10.20 13.57 0.69
C CYS A 35 -11.59 14.26 0.66
N ARG A 36 -12.58 13.69 1.36
CA ARG A 36 -13.92 14.25 1.56
C ARG A 36 -14.04 15.03 2.87
N ASN A 37 -12.94 15.21 3.62
CA ASN A 37 -12.91 15.81 4.95
C ASN A 37 -13.82 15.08 5.97
N GLU A 38 -13.96 13.78 5.87
CA GLU A 38 -14.65 12.98 6.86
C GLU A 38 -13.86 12.96 8.17
N ALA A 39 -14.58 12.85 9.29
CA ALA A 39 -13.95 12.84 10.61
C ALA A 39 -13.13 11.56 10.84
N LEU A 40 -11.88 11.71 11.25
CA LEU A 40 -11.04 10.60 11.66
C LEU A 40 -11.60 9.98 12.96
N PRO A 41 -11.55 8.63 13.12
CA PRO A 41 -12.00 7.95 14.32
C PRO A 41 -11.04 8.19 15.50
N ALA A 42 -11.44 7.79 16.69
CA ALA A 42 -10.47 7.64 17.79
C ALA A 42 -9.57 6.41 17.52
N VAL A 43 -8.30 6.48 17.97
CA VAL A 43 -7.35 5.37 17.78
C VAL A 43 -7.84 4.06 18.43
N ASP A 44 -8.69 4.14 19.45
CA ASP A 44 -9.28 2.99 20.14
C ASP A 44 -10.48 2.36 19.38
N ASP A 45 -10.97 3.00 18.32
CA ASP A 45 -12.13 2.51 17.56
C ASP A 45 -11.78 1.37 16.60
N PHE A 46 -10.50 1.11 16.33
CA PHE A 46 -10.03 0.03 15.46
C PHE A 46 -8.90 -0.77 16.11
N ASP A 47 -8.66 -1.96 15.56
CA ASP A 47 -7.58 -2.86 15.99
C ASP A 47 -6.41 -2.85 15.01
N TRP A 48 -6.65 -2.48 13.74
CA TRP A 48 -5.67 -2.46 12.66
C TRP A 48 -5.96 -1.30 11.71
N LEU A 49 -4.94 -0.49 11.39
CA LEU A 49 -5.03 0.64 10.46
C LEU A 49 -4.45 0.28 9.09
N MET A 50 -5.23 0.51 8.05
CA MET A 50 -4.82 0.40 6.65
C MET A 50 -4.79 1.81 6.04
N ILE A 51 -3.64 2.24 5.55
CA ILE A 51 -3.45 3.54 4.90
C ILE A 51 -3.33 3.27 3.41
N MET A 52 -4.37 3.63 2.66
CA MET A 52 -4.48 3.24 1.26
C MET A 52 -3.64 4.10 0.33
N GLY A 53 -3.60 3.73 -0.94
CA GLY A 53 -2.99 4.52 -2.00
C GLY A 53 -3.71 5.85 -2.25
N GLY A 54 -3.07 6.76 -2.97
CA GLY A 54 -3.64 8.07 -3.30
C GLY A 54 -2.83 8.81 -4.34
N SER A 55 -3.47 9.74 -5.04
CA SER A 55 -2.88 10.52 -6.11
C SER A 55 -2.00 11.71 -5.65
N PRO A 56 -2.20 12.34 -4.46
CA PRO A 56 -1.37 13.48 -4.04
C PRO A 56 0.07 13.08 -3.72
N HIS A 57 0.96 14.05 -3.78
CA HIS A 57 2.29 13.92 -3.17
C HIS A 57 2.23 14.26 -1.68
N VAL A 58 3.03 13.58 -0.85
CA VAL A 58 3.01 13.79 0.62
C VAL A 58 3.35 15.23 1.06
N TRP A 59 3.95 16.04 0.21
CA TRP A 59 4.29 17.45 0.46
C TRP A 59 3.22 18.44 -0.03
N GLU A 60 2.08 17.99 -0.55
CA GLU A 60 1.02 18.86 -1.10
C GLU A 60 -0.02 19.28 -0.05
N GLU A 61 0.36 19.45 1.20
CA GLU A 61 -0.56 19.84 2.28
C GLU A 61 -1.30 21.15 2.03
N GLU A 62 -0.66 22.11 1.32
CA GLU A 62 -1.33 23.36 0.95
C GLU A 62 -2.50 23.13 -0.02
N ARG A 63 -2.40 22.14 -0.90
CA ARG A 63 -3.46 21.77 -1.85
C ARG A 63 -4.47 20.81 -1.25
N HIS A 64 -4.06 20.04 -0.27
CA HIS A 64 -4.81 18.99 0.40
C HIS A 64 -4.82 19.19 1.93
N PRO A 65 -5.60 20.16 2.47
CA PRO A 65 -5.56 20.52 3.89
C PRO A 65 -5.89 19.38 4.87
N TRP A 66 -6.62 18.34 4.40
CA TRP A 66 -6.91 17.14 5.17
C TRP A 66 -5.64 16.33 5.53
N MET A 67 -4.57 16.44 4.73
CA MET A 67 -3.34 15.67 4.89
C MET A 67 -2.63 15.97 6.23
N ALA A 68 -2.65 17.21 6.69
CA ALA A 68 -2.05 17.58 7.98
C ALA A 68 -2.76 16.86 9.16
N ALA A 69 -4.09 16.76 9.13
CA ALA A 69 -4.85 16.03 10.14
C ALA A 69 -4.60 14.53 10.07
N GLU A 70 -4.49 13.97 8.88
CA GLU A 70 -4.17 12.56 8.67
C GLU A 70 -2.75 12.22 9.17
N LYS A 71 -1.74 13.03 8.84
CA LYS A 71 -0.37 12.84 9.36
C LYS A 71 -0.32 12.85 10.87
N ALA A 72 -1.04 13.78 11.51
CA ALA A 72 -1.16 13.81 12.97
C ALA A 72 -1.86 12.55 13.53
N PHE A 73 -2.88 12.05 12.85
CA PHE A 73 -3.58 10.82 13.21
C PHE A 73 -2.68 9.58 13.06
N ILE A 74 -1.94 9.47 11.95
CA ILE A 74 -0.95 8.39 11.75
C ILE A 74 0.11 8.42 12.85
N ALA A 75 0.62 9.59 13.23
CA ALA A 75 1.57 9.72 14.34
C ALA A 75 0.98 9.22 15.67
N ALA A 76 -0.27 9.57 15.99
CA ALA A 76 -0.95 9.06 17.17
C ALA A 76 -1.18 7.53 17.13
N ALA A 77 -1.49 6.98 15.96
CA ALA A 77 -1.60 5.54 15.77
C ALA A 77 -0.26 4.82 15.95
N ILE A 78 0.86 5.41 15.50
CA ILE A 78 2.23 4.91 15.73
C ILE A 78 2.51 4.86 17.24
N GLU A 79 2.24 5.95 17.97
CA GLU A 79 2.46 6.03 19.41
C GLU A 79 1.63 4.98 20.19
N SER A 80 0.44 4.65 19.70
CA SER A 80 -0.42 3.63 20.31
C SER A 80 0.05 2.18 20.05
N GLY A 81 1.01 1.98 19.14
CA GLY A 81 1.50 0.65 18.76
C GLY A 81 0.51 -0.20 17.98
N LYS A 82 -0.52 0.40 17.37
CA LYS A 82 -1.49 -0.32 16.54
C LYS A 82 -0.81 -0.91 15.30
N PRO A 83 -1.15 -2.14 14.91
CA PRO A 83 -0.70 -2.68 13.63
C PRO A 83 -1.13 -1.79 12.46
N MET A 84 -0.18 -1.55 11.54
CA MET A 84 -0.44 -0.68 10.38
C MET A 84 0.12 -1.29 9.10
N LEU A 85 -0.63 -1.15 8.02
CA LEU A 85 -0.19 -1.39 6.66
C LEU A 85 -0.40 -0.12 5.84
N GLY A 86 0.69 0.44 5.30
CA GLY A 86 0.62 1.48 4.29
C GLY A 86 0.82 0.90 2.88
N ILE A 87 0.00 1.34 1.92
CA ILE A 87 0.10 0.94 0.52
C ILE A 87 0.34 2.18 -0.33
N CYS A 88 1.35 2.16 -1.19
CA CYS A 88 1.73 3.23 -2.12
C CYS A 88 1.86 4.58 -1.39
N PHE A 89 0.96 5.53 -1.60
CA PHE A 89 0.90 6.80 -0.86
C PHE A 89 0.84 6.59 0.65
N GLY A 90 0.06 5.60 1.11
CA GLY A 90 0.01 5.23 2.54
C GLY A 90 1.33 4.71 3.08
N ALA A 91 2.12 3.98 2.29
CA ALA A 91 3.48 3.57 2.67
C ALA A 91 4.43 4.77 2.73
N GLN A 92 4.25 5.76 1.86
CA GLN A 92 5.01 7.00 1.85
C GLN A 92 4.70 7.85 3.09
N LEU A 93 3.41 8.02 3.44
CA LEU A 93 2.98 8.71 4.68
C LEU A 93 3.54 8.01 5.93
N LEU A 94 3.45 6.69 5.98
CA LEU A 94 3.99 5.91 7.08
C LEU A 94 5.51 6.02 7.17
N ALA A 95 6.21 5.96 6.03
CA ALA A 95 7.67 6.14 5.99
C ALA A 95 8.08 7.54 6.47
N GLU A 96 7.37 8.60 6.05
CA GLU A 96 7.62 9.97 6.49
C GLU A 96 7.37 10.13 8.00
N ALA A 97 6.26 9.60 8.52
CA ALA A 97 5.92 9.63 9.95
C ALA A 97 6.95 8.90 10.82
N LEU A 98 7.64 7.89 10.27
CA LEU A 98 8.74 7.16 10.91
C LEU A 98 10.13 7.81 10.72
N GLY A 99 10.19 9.03 10.16
CA GLY A 99 11.42 9.80 9.96
C GLY A 99 12.16 9.53 8.66
N GLY A 100 11.55 8.81 7.72
CA GLY A 100 12.00 8.71 6.34
C GLY A 100 11.73 9.99 5.55
N ARG A 101 12.09 9.98 4.26
CA ARG A 101 11.79 11.06 3.32
C ARG A 101 11.12 10.49 2.10
N VAL A 102 10.16 11.23 1.54
CA VAL A 102 9.52 10.92 0.25
C VAL A 102 10.00 11.91 -0.79
N PHE A 103 10.23 11.46 -2.00
CA PHE A 103 10.74 12.29 -3.10
C PHE A 103 10.32 11.71 -4.46
N PRO A 104 10.25 12.56 -5.50
CA PRO A 104 9.93 12.10 -6.84
C PRO A 104 10.95 11.07 -7.34
N SER A 105 10.46 10.08 -8.06
CA SER A 105 11.30 9.11 -8.74
C SER A 105 11.79 9.66 -10.08
N ASP A 106 13.02 9.34 -10.46
CA ASP A 106 13.50 9.58 -11.81
C ASP A 106 12.78 8.70 -12.85
N GLN A 107 12.16 7.62 -12.40
CA GLN A 107 11.42 6.67 -13.23
C GLN A 107 10.12 6.26 -12.54
N GLU A 108 9.00 6.62 -13.15
CA GLU A 108 7.68 6.15 -12.71
C GLU A 108 7.52 4.65 -12.99
N GLU A 109 6.76 3.97 -12.16
CA GLU A 109 6.35 2.58 -12.38
C GLU A 109 4.82 2.52 -12.53
N ILE A 110 4.33 2.21 -13.74
CA ILE A 110 2.90 2.02 -14.00
C ILE A 110 2.72 0.76 -14.86
N GLY A 111 2.06 -0.26 -14.29
CA GLY A 111 1.81 -1.52 -14.95
C GLY A 111 2.17 -2.74 -14.11
N TRP A 112 2.23 -3.88 -14.75
CA TRP A 112 2.55 -5.16 -14.14
C TRP A 112 4.04 -5.44 -14.25
N TYR A 113 4.76 -5.34 -13.12
CA TYR A 113 6.20 -5.57 -13.03
C TYR A 113 6.57 -6.51 -11.89
N ASP A 114 7.74 -7.11 -12.00
CA ASP A 114 8.27 -8.02 -10.99
C ASP A 114 8.82 -7.25 -9.79
N VAL A 115 8.49 -7.74 -8.61
CA VAL A 115 9.11 -7.39 -7.34
C VAL A 115 10.01 -8.54 -6.90
N THR A 116 11.23 -8.22 -6.50
CA THR A 116 12.21 -9.19 -6.01
C THR A 116 12.46 -8.99 -4.52
N LEU A 117 12.40 -10.06 -3.74
CA LEU A 117 12.70 -10.03 -2.31
C LEU A 117 14.21 -9.83 -2.07
N THR A 118 14.54 -9.03 -1.06
CA THR A 118 15.91 -8.95 -0.53
C THR A 118 16.25 -10.22 0.25
N PRO A 119 17.53 -10.45 0.62
CA PRO A 119 17.87 -11.54 1.55
C PRO A 119 17.11 -11.46 2.88
N GLU A 120 16.82 -10.25 3.36
CA GLU A 120 16.00 -9.99 4.56
C GLU A 120 14.53 -10.32 4.28
N GLY A 121 14.00 -9.92 3.11
CA GLY A 121 12.64 -10.24 2.68
C GLY A 121 12.36 -11.73 2.64
N ARG A 122 13.29 -12.53 2.13
CA ARG A 122 13.17 -13.99 2.09
C ARG A 122 13.11 -14.67 3.47
N ARG A 123 13.62 -14.01 4.50
CA ARG A 123 13.59 -14.49 5.90
C ARG A 123 12.50 -13.80 6.73
N SER A 124 11.82 -12.83 6.15
CA SER A 124 10.78 -12.08 6.83
C SER A 124 9.48 -12.87 6.94
N PHE A 125 8.82 -12.77 8.09
CA PHE A 125 7.48 -13.31 8.27
C PHE A 125 6.50 -12.80 7.20
N LEU A 126 6.68 -11.55 6.72
CA LEU A 126 5.76 -10.89 5.79
C LEU A 126 5.62 -11.64 4.46
N PHE A 127 6.73 -12.21 3.98
CA PHE A 127 6.79 -12.91 2.69
C PHE A 127 6.90 -14.43 2.84
N GLU A 128 6.50 -14.98 4.00
CA GLU A 128 6.41 -16.43 4.18
C GLU A 128 5.44 -17.02 3.14
N ASP A 129 5.87 -18.09 2.47
CA ASP A 129 5.15 -18.77 1.37
C ASP A 129 4.91 -17.91 0.11
N ILE A 130 5.54 -16.74 0.01
CA ILE A 130 5.52 -15.91 -1.20
C ILE A 130 6.81 -16.15 -2.00
N PRO A 131 6.75 -16.33 -3.33
CA PRO A 131 7.93 -16.52 -4.18
C PRO A 131 8.95 -15.37 -4.05
N GLU A 132 10.24 -15.68 -4.22
CA GLU A 132 11.33 -14.68 -4.18
C GLU A 132 11.14 -13.56 -5.23
N CYS A 133 10.51 -13.89 -6.35
CA CYS A 133 10.13 -12.93 -7.38
C CYS A 133 8.66 -13.15 -7.71
N PHE A 134 7.87 -12.09 -7.68
CA PHE A 134 6.44 -12.13 -7.96
C PHE A 134 6.00 -10.92 -8.75
N LEU A 135 4.98 -11.12 -9.58
CA LEU A 135 4.36 -10.09 -10.40
C LEU A 135 3.28 -9.36 -9.59
N THR A 136 3.28 -8.02 -9.64
CA THR A 136 2.23 -7.19 -9.01
C THR A 136 2.00 -5.92 -9.81
N PHE A 137 0.92 -5.21 -9.51
CA PHE A 137 0.63 -3.94 -10.16
C PHE A 137 1.35 -2.80 -9.45
N HIS A 138 1.90 -1.87 -10.24
CA HIS A 138 2.56 -0.64 -9.80
C HIS A 138 1.85 0.56 -10.39
N TRP A 139 1.73 1.61 -9.58
CA TRP A 139 1.28 2.92 -10.05
C TRP A 139 1.80 4.00 -9.10
N HIS A 140 3.05 4.40 -9.30
CA HIS A 140 3.66 5.43 -8.48
C HIS A 140 4.73 6.21 -9.24
N SER A 141 4.83 7.51 -8.92
CA SER A 141 5.85 8.44 -9.39
C SER A 141 6.80 8.88 -8.27
N ASP A 142 6.48 8.56 -7.02
CA ASP A 142 7.28 8.87 -5.86
C ASP A 142 7.81 7.61 -5.19
N HIS A 143 8.88 7.77 -4.43
CA HIS A 143 9.40 6.73 -3.57
C HIS A 143 9.93 7.31 -2.25
N PHE A 144 10.26 6.45 -1.30
CA PHE A 144 10.70 6.83 0.03
C PHE A 144 12.09 6.30 0.35
N SER A 145 12.82 7.02 1.22
CA SER A 145 13.99 6.46 1.89
C SER A 145 13.53 5.54 3.01
N LEU A 146 14.31 4.48 3.27
CA LEU A 146 14.02 3.57 4.37
C LEU A 146 14.14 4.31 5.71
N PRO A 147 13.08 4.30 6.57
CA PRO A 147 13.17 4.89 7.90
C PRO A 147 14.19 4.17 8.79
N SER A 148 14.72 4.88 9.77
CA SER A 148 15.64 4.28 10.75
C SER A 148 14.94 3.17 11.56
N GLY A 149 15.60 2.04 11.76
CA GLY A 149 15.02 0.88 12.45
C GLY A 149 14.06 0.05 11.61
N CYS A 150 13.87 0.38 10.31
CA CYS A 150 13.11 -0.44 9.40
C CYS A 150 14.04 -1.23 8.46
N ILE A 151 13.57 -2.37 8.00
CA ILE A 151 14.30 -3.30 7.13
C ILE A 151 13.65 -3.30 5.75
N ARG A 152 14.46 -3.16 4.70
CA ARG A 152 14.01 -3.33 3.32
C ARG A 152 13.77 -4.79 3.03
N LEU A 153 12.56 -5.10 2.55
CA LEU A 153 12.17 -6.48 2.26
C LEU A 153 12.09 -6.79 0.77
N ALA A 154 11.79 -5.78 -0.06
CA ALA A 154 11.59 -5.98 -1.49
C ALA A 154 12.06 -4.77 -2.30
N LYS A 155 12.36 -5.01 -3.58
CA LYS A 155 12.78 -4.02 -4.57
C LYS A 155 12.23 -4.37 -5.95
N SER A 156 12.14 -3.36 -6.83
CA SER A 156 12.01 -3.53 -8.29
C SER A 156 13.27 -3.05 -9.00
N ASP A 157 13.29 -3.11 -10.33
CA ASP A 157 14.42 -2.65 -11.13
C ASP A 157 14.69 -1.13 -10.95
N PRO A 158 13.66 -0.22 -11.04
CA PRO A 158 13.89 1.20 -10.83
C PRO A 158 13.79 1.64 -9.36
N THR A 159 13.09 0.89 -8.48
CA THR A 159 12.79 1.34 -7.11
C THR A 159 13.37 0.41 -6.06
N ALA A 160 14.31 0.95 -5.28
CA ALA A 160 15.02 0.18 -4.26
C ALA A 160 14.15 -0.23 -3.07
N ASN A 161 13.12 0.53 -2.71
CA ASN A 161 12.28 0.32 -1.54
C ASN A 161 10.83 0.02 -1.96
N GLN A 162 10.55 -1.24 -2.27
CA GLN A 162 9.20 -1.71 -2.61
C GLN A 162 8.42 -2.25 -1.40
N ALA A 163 9.12 -2.65 -0.33
CA ALA A 163 8.50 -3.04 0.92
C ALA A 163 9.46 -2.88 2.10
N PHE A 164 8.91 -2.54 3.25
CA PHE A 164 9.63 -2.49 4.52
C PHE A 164 8.80 -3.01 5.69
N VAL A 165 9.49 -3.41 6.75
CA VAL A 165 8.94 -3.67 8.08
C VAL A 165 9.82 -2.97 9.12
N CYS A 166 9.24 -2.47 10.21
CA CYS A 166 10.01 -1.85 11.29
C CYS A 166 10.26 -2.86 12.41
N GLU A 167 11.53 -2.99 12.84
CA GLU A 167 11.92 -3.94 13.89
C GLU A 167 11.27 -3.58 15.23
N GLY A 168 10.67 -4.57 15.86
CA GLY A 168 9.99 -4.39 17.15
C GLY A 168 8.65 -3.65 17.09
N HIS A 169 8.19 -3.26 15.91
CA HIS A 169 6.93 -2.55 15.70
C HIS A 169 6.05 -3.22 14.65
N PRO A 170 4.72 -3.17 14.79
CA PRO A 170 3.80 -3.79 13.86
C PRO A 170 3.49 -2.89 12.64
N PHE A 171 4.53 -2.30 12.03
CA PHE A 171 4.40 -1.37 10.91
C PHE A 171 5.00 -1.95 9.64
N VAL A 172 4.19 -1.99 8.59
CA VAL A 172 4.54 -2.50 7.27
C VAL A 172 4.18 -1.47 6.22
N GLY A 173 5.06 -1.24 5.26
CA GLY A 173 4.77 -0.45 4.07
C GLY A 173 5.09 -1.23 2.80
N VAL A 174 4.21 -1.16 1.79
CA VAL A 174 4.41 -1.67 0.44
C VAL A 174 4.15 -0.58 -0.59
N GLN A 175 5.04 -0.39 -1.55
CA GLN A 175 4.91 0.64 -2.59
C GLN A 175 4.03 0.19 -3.75
N PHE A 176 3.99 -1.11 -4.03
CA PHE A 176 3.16 -1.72 -5.07
C PHE A 176 1.72 -1.92 -4.58
N HIS A 177 0.81 -2.29 -5.51
CA HIS A 177 -0.63 -2.41 -5.27
C HIS A 177 -1.12 -3.87 -5.27
N PRO A 178 -0.97 -4.64 -4.18
CA PRO A 178 -1.50 -6.00 -4.08
C PRO A 178 -3.01 -6.02 -3.84
N GLU A 179 -3.58 -4.88 -3.42
CA GLU A 179 -5.00 -4.72 -3.13
C GLU A 179 -5.86 -4.56 -4.39
N TYR A 180 -5.26 -4.20 -5.54
CA TYR A 180 -6.03 -3.99 -6.76
C TYR A 180 -6.59 -5.29 -7.33
N THR A 181 -7.89 -5.29 -7.58
CA THR A 181 -8.56 -6.36 -8.34
C THR A 181 -8.33 -6.17 -9.84
N ARG A 182 -8.63 -7.21 -10.63
CA ARG A 182 -8.59 -7.10 -12.10
C ARG A 182 -9.51 -5.99 -12.61
N GLU A 183 -10.68 -5.87 -12.00
CA GLU A 183 -11.68 -4.86 -12.33
C GLU A 183 -11.14 -3.46 -12.09
N MET A 184 -10.46 -3.23 -10.96
CA MET A 184 -9.83 -1.95 -10.65
C MET A 184 -8.74 -1.60 -11.67
N VAL A 185 -7.82 -2.51 -11.96
CA VAL A 185 -6.76 -2.28 -12.96
C VAL A 185 -7.36 -2.00 -14.33
N THR A 186 -8.42 -2.73 -14.71
CA THR A 186 -9.11 -2.52 -15.98
C THR A 186 -9.76 -1.13 -16.03
N TYR A 187 -10.43 -0.72 -14.96
CA TYR A 187 -11.04 0.60 -14.83
C TYR A 187 -9.99 1.71 -14.98
N PHE A 188 -8.90 1.66 -14.22
CA PHE A 188 -7.83 2.66 -14.27
C PHE A 188 -7.14 2.73 -15.64
N ALA A 189 -6.89 1.59 -16.28
CA ALA A 189 -6.31 1.58 -17.61
C ALA A 189 -7.20 2.26 -18.66
N HIS A 190 -8.53 2.15 -18.53
CA HIS A 190 -9.49 2.81 -19.43
C HIS A 190 -9.65 4.30 -19.12
N GLU A 191 -9.83 4.66 -17.85
CA GLU A 191 -10.18 6.03 -17.46
C GLU A 191 -8.95 6.94 -17.41
N GLU A 192 -7.81 6.44 -16.96
CA GLU A 192 -6.62 7.26 -16.72
C GLU A 192 -5.44 6.92 -17.62
N GLY A 193 -5.47 5.75 -18.25
CA GLY A 193 -4.36 5.27 -19.08
C GLY A 193 -3.98 6.19 -20.24
N HIS A 194 -4.88 7.02 -20.73
CA HIS A 194 -4.60 8.00 -21.78
C HIS A 194 -3.61 9.11 -21.33
N GLY A 195 -3.48 9.33 -20.02
CA GLY A 195 -2.52 10.27 -19.42
C GLY A 195 -1.12 9.68 -19.19
N TRP A 196 -0.96 8.37 -19.26
CA TRP A 196 0.31 7.70 -18.98
C TRP A 196 1.33 7.96 -20.07
N LYS A 197 2.47 8.51 -19.70
CA LYS A 197 3.60 8.73 -20.62
C LYS A 197 4.45 7.47 -20.66
N GLN A 198 4.27 6.65 -21.69
CA GLN A 198 5.00 5.40 -21.85
C GLN A 198 6.51 5.59 -21.74
N SER A 199 7.13 4.75 -20.93
CA SER A 199 8.58 4.70 -20.74
C SER A 199 9.01 3.25 -20.48
N ARG A 200 10.27 3.04 -20.07
CA ARG A 200 10.76 1.69 -19.76
C ARG A 200 9.92 0.99 -18.69
N PHE A 201 9.38 1.75 -17.70
CA PHE A 201 8.62 1.21 -16.58
C PHE A 201 7.19 1.77 -16.50
N VAL A 202 6.73 2.45 -17.55
CA VAL A 202 5.35 2.89 -17.71
C VAL A 202 4.76 2.19 -18.92
N ALA A 203 3.96 1.16 -18.69
CA ALA A 203 3.28 0.42 -19.74
C ALA A 203 2.12 1.25 -20.32
N GLY A 204 1.86 1.11 -21.62
CA GLY A 204 0.65 1.67 -22.21
C GLY A 204 -0.60 0.92 -21.72
N PRO A 205 -1.78 1.59 -21.69
CA PRO A 205 -3.03 1.01 -21.17
C PRO A 205 -3.41 -0.30 -21.87
N GLU A 206 -3.26 -0.39 -23.18
CA GLU A 206 -3.53 -1.63 -23.92
C GLU A 206 -2.63 -2.80 -23.46
N SER A 207 -1.34 -2.51 -23.20
CA SER A 207 -0.40 -3.51 -22.69
C SER A 207 -0.76 -3.96 -21.28
N VAL A 208 -1.21 -3.04 -20.43
CA VAL A 208 -1.72 -3.33 -19.08
C VAL A 208 -2.95 -4.24 -19.17
N LEU A 209 -3.93 -3.92 -20.01
CA LEU A 209 -5.14 -4.71 -20.18
C LEU A 209 -4.85 -6.14 -20.65
N VAL A 210 -4.03 -6.28 -21.71
CA VAL A 210 -3.60 -7.60 -22.22
C VAL A 210 -2.90 -8.41 -21.12
N LYS A 211 -2.03 -7.79 -20.34
CA LYS A 211 -1.33 -8.47 -19.24
C LYS A 211 -2.31 -8.87 -18.14
N THR A 212 -3.24 -7.97 -17.76
CA THR A 212 -4.29 -8.23 -16.77
C THR A 212 -5.12 -9.45 -17.11
N ASP A 213 -5.44 -9.64 -18.38
CA ASP A 213 -6.19 -10.81 -18.86
C ASP A 213 -5.44 -12.14 -18.68
N THR A 214 -4.11 -12.10 -18.60
CA THR A 214 -3.28 -13.31 -18.39
C THR A 214 -3.11 -13.68 -16.92
N ILE A 215 -3.43 -12.76 -16.00
CA ILE A 215 -3.27 -12.98 -14.56
C ILE A 215 -4.51 -13.68 -14.02
N SER A 216 -4.34 -14.91 -13.57
CA SER A 216 -5.45 -15.76 -13.10
C SER A 216 -6.01 -15.31 -11.74
N ASP A 217 -5.16 -14.77 -10.87
CA ASP A 217 -5.53 -14.40 -9.52
C ASP A 217 -4.65 -13.24 -9.01
N THR A 218 -5.27 -12.14 -8.59
CA THR A 218 -4.60 -11.01 -7.94
C THR A 218 -4.78 -11.04 -6.42
N TYR A 219 -5.72 -11.84 -5.92
CA TYR A 219 -6.11 -11.90 -4.51
C TYR A 219 -5.05 -12.55 -3.61
N TRP A 220 -4.37 -13.60 -4.12
CA TRP A 220 -3.49 -14.45 -3.32
C TRP A 220 -2.38 -13.66 -2.62
N LEU A 221 -1.77 -12.69 -3.32
CA LEU A 221 -0.65 -11.90 -2.78
C LEU A 221 -1.10 -11.06 -1.58
N MET A 222 -2.21 -10.31 -1.74
CA MET A 222 -2.76 -9.51 -0.66
C MET A 222 -3.18 -10.36 0.52
N ALA A 223 -3.88 -11.47 0.26
CA ALA A 223 -4.31 -12.39 1.29
C ALA A 223 -3.13 -13.00 2.07
N SER A 224 -2.05 -13.40 1.37
CA SER A 224 -0.86 -13.94 2.02
C SER A 224 -0.16 -12.91 2.90
N LEU A 225 0.00 -11.67 2.42
CA LEU A 225 0.59 -10.59 3.22
C LEU A 225 -0.22 -10.33 4.50
N LEU A 226 -1.55 -10.25 4.38
CA LEU A 226 -2.45 -9.99 5.52
C LEU A 226 -2.51 -11.17 6.49
N ASP A 227 -2.54 -12.41 6.00
CA ASP A 227 -2.49 -13.61 6.87
C ASP A 227 -1.17 -13.68 7.65
N ASN A 228 -0.05 -13.34 7.01
CA ASN A 228 1.27 -13.31 7.64
C ASN A 228 1.35 -12.20 8.71
N MET A 229 0.83 -11.01 8.42
CA MET A 229 0.75 -9.92 9.40
C MET A 229 -0.20 -10.26 10.56
N GLU A 230 -1.36 -10.83 10.29
CA GLU A 230 -2.31 -11.27 11.31
C GLU A 230 -1.67 -12.28 12.26
N ARG A 231 -1.03 -13.31 11.71
CA ARG A 231 -0.31 -14.32 12.48
C ARG A 231 0.74 -13.70 13.37
N LYS A 232 1.51 -12.74 12.84
CA LYS A 232 2.63 -12.11 13.55
C LYS A 232 2.19 -11.14 14.64
N PHE A 233 1.22 -10.27 14.33
CA PHE A 233 0.93 -9.10 15.17
C PHE A 233 -0.35 -9.23 16.00
N ILE A 234 -1.23 -10.17 15.66
CA ILE A 234 -2.51 -10.33 16.31
C ILE A 234 -2.59 -11.65 17.09
N GLN A 235 -2.19 -12.76 16.47
CA GLN A 235 -2.34 -14.09 17.09
C GLN A 235 -1.19 -14.46 18.03
N ASN A 236 0.00 -13.86 17.85
CA ASN A 236 1.19 -14.12 18.66
C ASN A 236 1.59 -12.89 19.52
N ALA A 237 0.69 -11.93 19.70
CA ALA A 237 0.91 -10.73 20.51
C ALA A 237 0.66 -10.96 22.00
#